data_e96493fc2f5b9c9cbb5c790165504ba5
#
_entry.id   e96493fc2f5b9c9cbb5c790165504ba5
#
_cell.length_a   1.000
_cell.length_b   1.000
_cell.length_c   1.000
_cell.angle_alpha   90.00
_cell.angle_beta   90.00
_cell.angle_gamma   90.00
#
_symmetry.space_group_name_H-M   'P 1'
#
loop_
_entity.id
_entity.type
_entity.pdbx_description
1 polymer ?
#
loop_
_entity_poly.entity_id
_entity_poly.type
_entity_poly.pdbx_seq_one_letter_code
_entity_poly.pdbx_strand_id
1 'polypeptide(L)'
;MSIPSPVPASPTSLVPDADARPAAPGQIGILGAPGIGSVPHQTGSPGVPGVGSASPDQLGTAPEVGASPYLELGREQWSALASTTPLPLTQADVEKLRGLGDPIDLAEVDAVYRPLSALLENYISATRERARRTADFLGVSEPATPFVVAVAGSVAVGKSTTARLLAHLLARFPTTPRVDLVTTDGFLLPNAVLERRGLTGRKGFPESYDRRALLEFVAAVKSGAPRVEAPVYSHTTYDVVPGARTVVERPDVLVLEGLNVLQPAPRLRPSGPWGPAPSSLAVSDFIDFSIYVDARSQDIERWYLERFLTLKHTAFTRPDSYFRRFAQIPDDIAVDAARGIWESVNLANLRENIAPTRERATLVLVKDSTHHM
;
A
#
# COMPACT_ATOMS: atom_id res chain seq x y z
N MET A 1 28.58 -16.31 23.81
CA MET A 1 27.19 -15.84 24.09
C MET A 1 26.24 -16.80 23.40
N SER A 2 25.52 -17.57 24.19
CA SER A 2 24.73 -18.73 23.78
C SER A 2 23.48 -18.31 23.02
N ILE A 3 23.23 -19.01 21.91
CA ILE A 3 22.00 -18.95 21.14
C ILE A 3 20.92 -19.71 21.95
N PRO A 4 19.74 -19.17 22.23
CA PRO A 4 18.68 -19.96 22.84
C PRO A 4 18.09 -20.94 21.81
N SER A 5 17.98 -22.21 22.25
CA SER A 5 17.39 -23.32 21.52
C SER A 5 15.87 -23.12 21.32
N PRO A 6 15.30 -23.67 20.23
CA PRO A 6 13.86 -23.58 19.98
C PRO A 6 13.07 -24.50 20.92
N VAL A 7 11.94 -23.98 21.39
CA VAL A 7 10.92 -24.69 22.18
C VAL A 7 10.10 -25.59 21.25
N PRO A 8 9.73 -26.82 21.62
CA PRO A 8 9.00 -27.75 20.75
C PRO A 8 7.53 -27.36 20.57
N ALA A 9 7.06 -27.55 19.35
CA ALA A 9 5.68 -27.38 18.93
C ALA A 9 4.76 -28.46 19.52
N SER A 10 3.57 -28.06 19.95
CA SER A 10 2.41 -28.95 20.22
C SER A 10 1.32 -28.74 19.15
N PRO A 11 0.41 -29.70 18.92
CA PRO A 11 -0.05 -30.02 17.57
C PRO A 11 -1.35 -29.33 17.13
N THR A 12 -1.42 -29.11 15.83
CA THR A 12 -2.56 -29.23 14.89
C THR A 12 -3.93 -28.70 15.30
N SER A 13 -4.26 -27.54 14.80
CA SER A 13 -5.64 -27.22 14.41
C SER A 13 -5.65 -26.91 12.91
N LEU A 14 -6.53 -27.59 12.17
CA LEU A 14 -6.80 -27.43 10.75
C LEU A 14 -7.19 -25.96 10.46
N VAL A 15 -6.25 -25.20 9.86
CA VAL A 15 -6.54 -23.92 9.25
C VAL A 15 -6.86 -24.20 7.79
N PRO A 16 -7.94 -23.64 7.20
CA PRO A 16 -8.25 -23.81 5.78
C PRO A 16 -7.10 -23.28 4.94
N ASP A 17 -6.80 -24.00 3.87
CA ASP A 17 -5.79 -23.68 2.86
C ASP A 17 -5.93 -22.23 2.38
N ALA A 18 -4.91 -21.40 2.59
CA ALA A 18 -4.81 -20.04 2.10
C ALA A 18 -4.46 -19.97 0.60
N ASP A 19 -4.49 -21.07 -0.11
CA ASP A 19 -4.30 -21.20 -1.56
C ASP A 19 -5.60 -21.07 -2.37
N ALA A 20 -6.56 -20.28 -1.89
CA ALA A 20 -7.78 -19.99 -2.64
C ALA A 20 -7.45 -19.15 -3.88
N ARG A 21 -7.34 -19.83 -5.01
CA ARG A 21 -7.22 -19.36 -6.40
C ARG A 21 -6.11 -18.34 -6.66
N PRO A 22 -5.03 -18.72 -7.34
CA PRO A 22 -4.09 -17.77 -7.90
C PRO A 22 -4.83 -16.96 -8.99
N ALA A 23 -4.94 -15.64 -8.82
CA ALA A 23 -5.24 -14.75 -9.92
C ALA A 23 -4.18 -14.97 -11.02
N ALA A 24 -4.57 -14.96 -12.28
CA ALA A 24 -3.61 -15.08 -13.37
C ALA A 24 -2.61 -13.91 -13.31
N PRO A 25 -1.34 -14.14 -13.61
CA PRO A 25 -0.33 -13.09 -13.58
C PRO A 25 -0.69 -11.97 -14.57
N GLY A 26 -0.43 -10.70 -14.17
CA GLY A 26 -0.72 -9.53 -14.99
C GLY A 26 -2.17 -9.04 -14.93
N GLN A 27 -2.90 -9.31 -13.87
CA GLN A 27 -4.27 -8.83 -13.68
C GLN A 27 -4.34 -7.62 -12.73
N ILE A 28 -5.26 -6.71 -13.04
CA ILE A 28 -5.61 -5.55 -12.22
C ILE A 28 -7.08 -5.68 -11.82
N GLY A 29 -7.33 -5.79 -10.53
CA GLY A 29 -8.68 -5.88 -9.98
C GLY A 29 -9.13 -4.55 -9.40
N ILE A 30 -10.29 -4.04 -9.83
CA ILE A 30 -10.94 -2.86 -9.27
C ILE A 30 -12.23 -3.28 -8.61
N LEU A 31 -12.45 -2.85 -7.36
CA LEU A 31 -13.71 -3.09 -6.66
C LEU A 31 -14.85 -2.37 -7.39
N GLY A 32 -15.86 -3.11 -7.84
CA GLY A 32 -17.03 -2.56 -8.51
C GLY A 32 -17.73 -1.53 -7.63
N ALA A 33 -18.01 -0.34 -8.17
CA ALA A 33 -18.82 0.65 -7.48
C ALA A 33 -20.23 0.07 -7.23
N PRO A 34 -20.79 0.18 -6.01
CA PRO A 34 -22.15 -0.28 -5.76
C PRO A 34 -23.14 0.57 -6.58
N GLY A 35 -23.92 -0.07 -7.45
CA GLY A 35 -25.13 0.49 -8.02
C GLY A 35 -25.03 1.13 -9.40
N ILE A 36 -24.54 0.43 -10.43
CA ILE A 36 -24.93 0.74 -11.80
C ILE A 36 -25.92 -0.34 -12.26
N GLY A 37 -27.16 -0.20 -11.79
CA GLY A 37 -28.30 -0.87 -12.39
C GLY A 37 -28.54 -0.30 -13.79
N SER A 38 -28.80 -1.17 -14.75
CA SER A 38 -29.18 -0.85 -16.12
C SER A 38 -30.32 0.19 -16.16
N VAL A 39 -30.02 1.38 -16.70
CA VAL A 39 -31.05 2.39 -17.02
C VAL A 39 -31.49 2.17 -18.46
N PRO A 40 -32.84 2.08 -18.75
CA PRO A 40 -33.31 1.99 -20.11
C PRO A 40 -33.11 3.33 -20.85
N HIS A 41 -32.71 3.22 -22.13
CA HIS A 41 -32.57 4.35 -23.04
C HIS A 41 -33.80 5.21 -23.10
N GLN A 42 -33.67 6.51 -22.84
CA GLN A 42 -34.52 7.55 -23.41
C GLN A 42 -33.63 8.60 -24.08
N THR A 43 -34.04 8.90 -25.31
CA THR A 43 -33.43 9.74 -26.32
C THR A 43 -33.47 11.23 -25.98
N GLY A 44 -32.38 11.98 -26.25
CA GLY A 44 -32.45 13.41 -26.57
C GLY A 44 -31.44 14.32 -25.89
N SER A 45 -30.27 14.55 -26.53
CA SER A 45 -29.49 15.78 -26.74
C SER A 45 -29.15 16.76 -25.62
N PRO A 46 -28.07 17.61 -25.72
CA PRO A 46 -26.99 17.73 -26.70
C PRO A 46 -25.55 17.73 -26.12
N GLY A 47 -24.63 17.34 -26.94
CA GLY A 47 -23.20 17.58 -27.11
C GLY A 47 -22.30 18.08 -25.98
N VAL A 48 -21.38 17.16 -25.56
CA VAL A 48 -20.11 17.46 -24.93
C VAL A 48 -18.99 16.77 -25.76
N PRO A 49 -17.85 17.42 -26.02
CA PRO A 49 -16.85 16.85 -26.95
C PRO A 49 -16.14 15.65 -26.36
N GLY A 50 -16.11 14.62 -27.11
CA GLY A 50 -15.38 13.41 -27.26
C GLY A 50 -14.38 12.96 -26.17
N VAL A 51 -14.82 12.11 -25.28
CA VAL A 51 -14.01 11.05 -24.72
C VAL A 51 -14.16 9.84 -25.66
N GLY A 52 -13.06 9.32 -26.21
CA GLY A 52 -13.09 8.19 -27.10
C GLY A 52 -13.78 7.00 -26.43
N SER A 53 -14.95 6.60 -26.97
CA SER A 53 -15.72 5.46 -26.46
C SER A 53 -15.01 4.17 -26.88
N ALA A 54 -14.43 3.47 -25.92
CA ALA A 54 -14.24 2.03 -26.06
C ALA A 54 -15.62 1.39 -26.14
N SER A 55 -15.86 0.54 -27.14
CA SER A 55 -17.14 -0.13 -27.34
C SER A 55 -17.52 -0.96 -26.11
N PRO A 56 -18.78 -0.98 -25.68
CA PRO A 56 -19.25 -1.72 -24.51
C PRO A 56 -18.98 -3.23 -24.50
N ASP A 57 -18.73 -3.80 -25.67
CA ASP A 57 -18.47 -5.24 -25.86
C ASP A 57 -17.07 -5.69 -25.40
N GLN A 58 -16.17 -4.77 -24.98
CA GLN A 58 -14.82 -5.09 -24.48
C GLN A 58 -14.71 -5.06 -22.94
N LEU A 59 -15.74 -4.61 -22.25
CA LEU A 59 -15.82 -4.70 -20.79
C LEU A 59 -16.42 -6.07 -20.45
N GLY A 60 -15.67 -6.87 -19.71
CA GLY A 60 -16.10 -8.20 -19.28
C GLY A 60 -17.51 -8.21 -18.71
N THR A 61 -18.25 -9.30 -18.93
CA THR A 61 -19.61 -9.53 -18.43
C THR A 61 -19.68 -9.33 -16.92
N ALA A 62 -20.79 -8.76 -16.42
CA ALA A 62 -21.04 -8.62 -14.99
C ALA A 62 -20.83 -9.95 -14.26
N PRO A 63 -20.18 -9.97 -13.08
CA PRO A 63 -19.84 -11.20 -12.38
C PRO A 63 -21.11 -11.97 -11.97
N GLU A 64 -21.08 -13.30 -12.15
CA GLU A 64 -22.09 -14.21 -11.61
C GLU A 64 -22.08 -14.19 -10.08
N VAL A 65 -23.22 -14.47 -9.45
CA VAL A 65 -23.36 -14.56 -7.99
C VAL A 65 -22.40 -15.62 -7.46
N GLY A 66 -21.37 -15.22 -6.70
CA GLY A 66 -20.23 -16.05 -6.24
C GLY A 66 -18.90 -15.74 -6.91
N ALA A 67 -18.88 -14.84 -7.90
CA ALA A 67 -17.64 -14.32 -8.52
C ALA A 67 -16.93 -13.27 -7.63
N SER A 68 -15.67 -13.00 -7.95
CA SER A 68 -14.87 -11.94 -7.32
C SER A 68 -15.63 -10.60 -7.33
N PRO A 69 -15.58 -9.80 -6.24
CA PRO A 69 -16.17 -8.45 -6.24
C PRO A 69 -15.38 -7.47 -7.12
N TYR A 70 -14.27 -7.89 -7.71
CA TYR A 70 -13.42 -7.06 -8.56
C TYR A 70 -13.77 -7.24 -10.04
N LEU A 71 -13.77 -6.13 -10.76
CA LEU A 71 -13.64 -6.15 -12.20
C LEU A 71 -12.15 -6.45 -12.52
N GLU A 72 -11.90 -7.58 -13.18
CA GLU A 72 -10.56 -8.00 -13.55
C GLU A 72 -10.22 -7.53 -14.97
N LEU A 73 -9.12 -6.81 -15.12
CA LEU A 73 -8.63 -6.30 -16.40
C LEU A 73 -7.22 -6.84 -16.65
N GLY A 74 -6.98 -7.32 -17.86
CA GLY A 74 -5.64 -7.64 -18.32
C GLY A 74 -4.81 -6.35 -18.56
N ARG A 75 -3.50 -6.48 -18.56
CA ARG A 75 -2.54 -5.37 -18.75
C ARG A 75 -2.85 -4.51 -19.98
N GLU A 76 -3.15 -5.14 -21.15
CA GLU A 76 -3.44 -4.42 -22.38
C GLU A 76 -4.73 -3.60 -22.27
N GLN A 77 -5.80 -4.21 -21.74
CA GLN A 77 -7.08 -3.53 -21.51
C GLN A 77 -6.91 -2.33 -20.56
N TRP A 78 -6.16 -2.53 -19.47
CA TRP A 78 -5.86 -1.48 -18.50
C TRP A 78 -5.07 -0.33 -19.11
N SER A 79 -4.00 -0.63 -19.84
CA SER A 79 -3.13 0.36 -20.51
C SER A 79 -3.89 1.23 -21.50
N ALA A 80 -4.89 0.66 -22.19
CA ALA A 80 -5.71 1.38 -23.16
C ALA A 80 -6.63 2.44 -22.55
N LEU A 81 -6.99 2.33 -21.25
CA LEU A 81 -7.96 3.22 -20.59
C LEU A 81 -7.49 4.67 -20.47
N ALA A 82 -6.19 4.93 -20.50
CA ALA A 82 -5.65 6.28 -20.30
C ALA A 82 -4.69 6.71 -21.43
N SER A 83 -4.95 6.27 -22.67
CA SER A 83 -4.11 6.57 -23.82
C SER A 83 -3.89 8.06 -24.07
N THR A 84 -4.82 8.93 -23.62
CA THR A 84 -4.73 10.39 -23.75
C THR A 84 -4.10 11.08 -22.53
N THR A 85 -3.84 10.36 -21.44
CA THR A 85 -3.21 10.93 -20.25
C THR A 85 -1.70 11.09 -20.48
N PRO A 86 -1.14 12.29 -20.32
CA PRO A 86 0.31 12.49 -20.49
C PRO A 86 1.13 11.64 -19.51
N LEU A 87 2.28 11.15 -19.97
CA LEU A 87 3.30 10.52 -19.13
C LEU A 87 4.52 11.45 -19.04
N PRO A 88 4.59 12.34 -18.04
CA PRO A 88 5.66 13.32 -17.91
C PRO A 88 6.87 12.78 -17.16
N LEU A 89 7.23 11.51 -17.39
CA LEU A 89 8.36 10.82 -16.79
C LEU A 89 9.34 10.37 -17.86
N THR A 90 10.63 10.45 -17.54
CA THR A 90 11.71 9.86 -18.32
C THR A 90 12.18 8.55 -17.69
N GLN A 91 12.93 7.75 -18.45
CA GLN A 91 13.56 6.54 -17.92
C GLN A 91 14.47 6.86 -16.71
N ALA A 92 15.19 7.97 -16.75
CA ALA A 92 16.05 8.42 -15.65
C ALA A 92 15.26 8.78 -14.37
N ASP A 93 14.03 9.28 -14.51
CA ASP A 93 13.15 9.55 -13.37
C ASP A 93 12.68 8.23 -12.75
N VAL A 94 12.30 7.25 -13.58
CA VAL A 94 11.89 5.92 -13.11
C VAL A 94 13.02 5.24 -12.34
N GLU A 95 14.26 5.31 -12.84
CA GLU A 95 15.45 4.76 -12.19
C GLU A 95 15.72 5.37 -10.80
N LYS A 96 15.42 6.65 -10.61
CA LYS A 96 15.54 7.33 -9.30
C LYS A 96 14.41 6.95 -8.35
N LEU A 97 13.22 6.68 -8.88
CA LEU A 97 12.02 6.38 -8.09
C LEU A 97 11.90 4.91 -7.72
N ARG A 98 12.41 3.99 -8.55
CA ARG A 98 12.34 2.55 -8.27
C ARG A 98 13.16 2.15 -7.04
N GLY A 99 12.70 1.10 -6.37
CA GLY A 99 13.43 0.49 -5.25
C GLY A 99 14.53 -0.43 -5.71
N LEU A 100 15.44 -0.75 -4.80
CA LEU A 100 16.48 -1.72 -5.05
C LEU A 100 15.88 -3.11 -5.37
N GLY A 101 16.24 -3.68 -6.51
CA GLY A 101 15.73 -4.97 -6.98
C GLY A 101 14.36 -4.90 -7.65
N ASP A 102 13.77 -3.71 -7.83
CA ASP A 102 12.51 -3.53 -8.55
C ASP A 102 12.82 -3.26 -10.04
N PRO A 103 12.43 -4.14 -10.99
CA PRO A 103 12.83 -4.03 -12.40
C PRO A 103 12.00 -3.04 -13.19
N ILE A 104 11.16 -2.22 -12.55
CA ILE A 104 10.26 -1.28 -13.21
C ILE A 104 11.04 -0.36 -14.16
N ASP A 105 10.55 -0.26 -15.37
CA ASP A 105 11.00 0.64 -16.43
C ASP A 105 9.90 1.62 -16.86
N LEU A 106 10.21 2.47 -17.83
CA LEU A 106 9.24 3.45 -18.35
C LEU A 106 8.04 2.80 -19.04
N ALA A 107 8.23 1.63 -19.68
CA ALA A 107 7.15 0.90 -20.33
C ALA A 107 6.15 0.34 -19.32
N GLU A 108 6.64 -0.15 -18.18
CA GLU A 108 5.80 -0.56 -17.05
C GLU A 108 5.03 0.63 -16.47
N VAL A 109 5.69 1.77 -16.31
CA VAL A 109 5.03 2.98 -15.81
C VAL A 109 3.94 3.45 -16.78
N ASP A 110 4.20 3.40 -18.06
CA ASP A 110 3.22 3.76 -19.09
C ASP A 110 2.01 2.82 -19.09
N ALA A 111 2.26 1.52 -19.02
CA ALA A 111 1.19 0.54 -19.10
C ALA A 111 0.33 0.46 -17.84
N VAL A 112 0.90 0.67 -16.65
CA VAL A 112 0.24 0.40 -15.38
C VAL A 112 -0.04 1.66 -14.58
N TYR A 113 0.96 2.49 -14.36
CA TYR A 113 0.86 3.62 -13.42
C TYR A 113 0.24 4.87 -14.03
N ARG A 114 0.38 5.07 -15.33
CA ARG A 114 -0.30 6.17 -16.04
C ARG A 114 -1.83 5.99 -15.98
N PRO A 115 -2.43 4.85 -16.34
CA PRO A 115 -3.87 4.65 -16.18
C PRO A 115 -4.31 4.74 -14.72
N LEU A 116 -3.51 4.22 -13.77
CA LEU A 116 -3.82 4.32 -12.35
C LEU A 116 -3.84 5.77 -11.87
N SER A 117 -2.92 6.61 -12.32
CA SER A 117 -2.92 8.03 -11.97
C SER A 117 -4.13 8.78 -12.53
N ALA A 118 -4.58 8.43 -13.74
CA ALA A 118 -5.79 8.98 -14.35
C ALA A 118 -7.05 8.53 -13.58
N LEU A 119 -7.12 7.28 -13.18
CA LEU A 119 -8.22 6.78 -12.34
C LEU A 119 -8.27 7.52 -11.00
N LEU A 120 -7.13 7.68 -10.33
CA LEU A 120 -7.04 8.42 -9.07
C LEU A 120 -7.47 9.88 -9.23
N GLU A 121 -7.07 10.54 -10.32
CA GLU A 121 -7.52 11.91 -10.62
C GLU A 121 -9.05 11.99 -10.72
N ASN A 122 -9.71 11.03 -11.35
CA ASN A 122 -11.16 10.96 -11.41
C ASN A 122 -11.79 10.83 -10.00
N TYR A 123 -11.23 9.99 -9.14
CA TYR A 123 -11.71 9.85 -7.76
C TYR A 123 -11.50 11.12 -6.94
N ILE A 124 -10.34 11.76 -7.07
CA ILE A 124 -10.01 13.00 -6.38
C ILE A 124 -10.97 14.12 -6.81
N SER A 125 -11.15 14.32 -8.11
CA SER A 125 -12.03 15.35 -8.67
C SER A 125 -13.48 15.13 -8.26
N ALA A 126 -13.98 13.89 -8.30
CA ALA A 126 -15.34 13.54 -7.86
C ALA A 126 -15.53 13.76 -6.35
N THR A 127 -14.52 13.43 -5.54
CA THR A 127 -14.57 13.63 -4.08
C THR A 127 -14.59 15.12 -3.73
N ARG A 128 -13.80 15.93 -4.39
CA ARG A 128 -13.78 17.40 -4.22
C ARG A 128 -15.10 18.01 -4.63
N GLU A 129 -15.63 17.64 -5.79
CA GLU A 129 -16.92 18.17 -6.24
C GLU A 129 -18.05 17.80 -5.28
N ARG A 130 -18.06 16.59 -4.74
CA ARG A 130 -19.00 16.19 -3.70
C ARG A 130 -18.84 17.04 -2.44
N ALA A 131 -17.61 17.27 -1.98
CA ALA A 131 -17.33 18.11 -0.80
C ALA A 131 -17.82 19.54 -1.00
N ARG A 132 -17.55 20.13 -2.18
CA ARG A 132 -18.02 21.47 -2.55
C ARG A 132 -19.54 21.56 -2.52
N ARG A 133 -20.25 20.64 -3.18
CA ARG A 133 -21.74 20.62 -3.17
C ARG A 133 -22.32 20.45 -1.78
N THR A 134 -21.65 19.65 -0.94
CA THR A 134 -22.06 19.47 0.45
C THR A 134 -21.90 20.75 1.25
N ALA A 135 -20.76 21.45 1.08
CA ALA A 135 -20.49 22.73 1.72
C ALA A 135 -21.52 23.81 1.28
N ASP A 136 -21.80 23.89 -0.02
CA ASP A 136 -22.83 24.78 -0.58
C ASP A 136 -24.22 24.50 0.03
N PHE A 137 -24.59 23.22 0.12
CA PHE A 137 -25.88 22.80 0.72
C PHE A 137 -25.99 23.18 2.20
N LEU A 138 -24.89 23.02 2.95
CA LEU A 138 -24.84 23.35 4.38
C LEU A 138 -24.61 24.84 4.67
N GLY A 139 -24.32 25.66 3.66
CA GLY A 139 -23.98 27.08 3.83
C GLY A 139 -22.69 27.31 4.60
N VAL A 140 -21.71 26.42 4.50
CA VAL A 140 -20.42 26.50 5.18
C VAL A 140 -19.29 26.64 4.16
N SER A 141 -18.13 27.14 4.62
CA SER A 141 -16.93 27.15 3.78
C SER A 141 -16.47 25.71 3.51
N GLU A 142 -16.02 25.45 2.28
CA GLU A 142 -15.48 24.14 1.90
C GLU A 142 -14.22 23.81 2.73
N PRO A 143 -14.21 22.71 3.48
CA PRO A 143 -13.03 22.28 4.20
C PRO A 143 -11.97 21.74 3.23
N ALA A 144 -10.74 22.21 3.35
CA ALA A 144 -9.61 21.66 2.61
C ALA A 144 -9.23 20.27 3.17
N THR A 145 -9.98 19.25 2.77
CA THR A 145 -9.75 17.87 3.20
C THR A 145 -8.85 17.17 2.20
N PRO A 146 -7.62 16.75 2.57
CA PRO A 146 -6.74 15.99 1.70
C PRO A 146 -7.35 14.66 1.28
N PHE A 147 -7.04 14.24 0.03
CA PHE A 147 -7.37 12.89 -0.44
C PHE A 147 -6.30 11.91 0.02
N VAL A 148 -6.68 10.83 0.69
CA VAL A 148 -5.74 9.84 1.23
C VAL A 148 -5.73 8.59 0.38
N VAL A 149 -4.57 8.30 -0.24
CA VAL A 149 -4.31 7.06 -0.98
C VAL A 149 -3.45 6.14 -0.14
N ALA A 150 -3.92 4.92 0.12
CA ALA A 150 -3.12 3.91 0.80
C ALA A 150 -2.48 2.93 -0.19
N VAL A 151 -1.22 2.55 0.06
CA VAL A 151 -0.51 1.50 -0.68
C VAL A 151 -0.09 0.40 0.28
N ALA A 152 -0.78 -0.74 0.17
CA ALA A 152 -0.58 -1.93 1.00
C ALA A 152 0.07 -3.08 0.22
N GLY A 153 0.47 -4.14 0.90
CA GLY A 153 1.06 -5.36 0.35
C GLY A 153 2.23 -5.86 1.19
N SER A 154 2.86 -6.98 0.79
CA SER A 154 3.95 -7.62 1.52
C SER A 154 5.27 -6.84 1.47
N VAL A 155 6.23 -7.24 2.31
CA VAL A 155 7.64 -6.85 2.15
C VAL A 155 8.12 -7.29 0.77
N ALA A 156 9.02 -6.54 0.15
CA ALA A 156 9.65 -6.83 -1.15
C ALA A 156 8.71 -6.87 -2.38
N VAL A 157 7.39 -6.65 -2.25
CA VAL A 157 6.43 -6.70 -3.37
C VAL A 157 6.45 -5.43 -4.25
N GLY A 158 7.15 -4.35 -3.84
CA GLY A 158 7.26 -3.11 -4.61
C GLY A 158 6.34 -1.97 -4.17
N LYS A 159 5.70 -2.04 -2.99
CA LYS A 159 4.84 -0.97 -2.44
C LYS A 159 5.48 0.42 -2.48
N SER A 160 6.71 0.53 -1.99
CA SER A 160 7.40 1.82 -1.89
C SER A 160 7.73 2.43 -3.25
N THR A 161 7.99 1.59 -4.27
CA THR A 161 8.14 2.04 -5.65
C THR A 161 6.81 2.53 -6.20
N THR A 162 5.74 1.75 -6.00
CA THR A 162 4.37 2.14 -6.36
C THR A 162 3.99 3.48 -5.74
N ALA A 163 4.22 3.64 -4.44
CA ALA A 163 3.88 4.87 -3.72
C ALA A 163 4.67 6.10 -4.23
N ARG A 164 5.98 5.95 -4.50
CA ARG A 164 6.81 7.03 -5.06
C ARG A 164 6.40 7.41 -6.48
N LEU A 165 6.15 6.43 -7.35
CA LEU A 165 5.68 6.67 -8.72
C LEU A 165 4.34 7.40 -8.72
N LEU A 166 3.39 6.94 -7.90
CA LEU A 166 2.08 7.58 -7.78
C LEU A 166 2.18 9.01 -7.23
N ALA A 167 2.96 9.24 -6.17
CA ALA A 167 3.15 10.57 -5.64
C ALA A 167 3.72 11.51 -6.72
N HIS A 168 4.68 11.03 -7.51
CA HIS A 168 5.28 11.81 -8.59
C HIS A 168 4.32 12.09 -9.75
N LEU A 169 3.54 11.09 -10.16
CA LEU A 169 2.55 11.24 -11.24
C LEU A 169 1.40 12.15 -10.81
N LEU A 170 0.86 11.97 -9.62
CA LEU A 170 -0.24 12.78 -9.10
C LEU A 170 0.16 14.25 -8.93
N ALA A 171 1.38 14.55 -8.52
CA ALA A 171 1.88 15.92 -8.41
C ALA A 171 1.97 16.67 -9.76
N ARG A 172 1.80 15.98 -10.89
CA ARG A 172 1.79 16.57 -12.24
C ARG A 172 0.40 17.05 -12.69
N PHE A 173 -0.65 16.62 -12.03
CA PHE A 173 -1.99 17.15 -12.32
C PHE A 173 -2.16 18.55 -11.72
N PRO A 174 -2.71 19.51 -12.47
CA PRO A 174 -2.94 20.86 -11.95
C PRO A 174 -3.84 20.91 -10.71
N THR A 175 -4.68 19.90 -10.55
CA THR A 175 -5.62 19.74 -9.42
C THR A 175 -4.94 19.26 -8.14
N THR A 176 -3.76 18.60 -8.23
CA THR A 176 -3.07 17.99 -7.10
C THR A 176 -1.59 18.35 -7.02
N PRO A 177 -1.19 19.63 -7.07
CA PRO A 177 0.23 20.02 -7.12
C PRO A 177 1.01 19.67 -5.85
N ARG A 178 0.33 19.44 -4.72
CA ARG A 178 0.96 19.11 -3.42
C ARG A 178 0.63 17.68 -3.03
N VAL A 179 1.57 16.77 -3.24
CA VAL A 179 1.44 15.36 -2.89
C VAL A 179 2.54 15.01 -1.91
N ASP A 180 2.15 14.61 -0.71
CA ASP A 180 3.06 14.11 0.31
C ASP A 180 3.01 12.58 0.38
N LEU A 181 4.18 11.97 0.63
CA LEU A 181 4.35 10.53 0.82
C LEU A 181 4.87 10.27 2.23
N VAL A 182 4.12 9.46 2.98
CA VAL A 182 4.52 9.02 4.33
C VAL A 182 4.49 7.50 4.39
N THR A 183 5.58 6.90 4.91
CA THR A 183 5.63 5.46 5.22
C THR A 183 5.25 5.22 6.68
N THR A 184 4.45 4.19 6.90
CA THR A 184 4.03 3.81 8.27
C THR A 184 5.17 3.26 9.11
N ASP A 185 6.30 2.91 8.52
CA ASP A 185 7.46 2.40 9.26
C ASP A 185 8.00 3.41 10.29
N GLY A 186 7.78 4.72 10.06
CA GLY A 186 8.05 5.75 11.06
C GLY A 186 7.28 5.57 12.37
N PHE A 187 6.14 4.92 12.33
CA PHE A 187 5.29 4.64 13.49
C PHE A 187 5.56 3.27 14.13
N LEU A 188 6.62 2.56 13.71
CA LEU A 188 7.11 1.41 14.46
C LEU A 188 7.56 1.85 15.86
N LEU A 189 7.34 1.00 16.83
CA LEU A 189 7.93 1.19 18.15
C LEU A 189 9.47 1.09 18.07
N PRO A 190 10.23 1.97 18.75
CA PRO A 190 11.69 1.87 18.78
C PRO A 190 12.16 0.48 19.23
N ASN A 191 13.29 0.02 18.70
CA ASN A 191 13.85 -1.31 18.99
C ASN A 191 13.95 -1.57 20.51
N ALA A 192 14.40 -0.58 21.29
CA ALA A 192 14.47 -0.70 22.75
C ALA A 192 13.09 -0.91 23.41
N VAL A 193 12.01 -0.42 22.81
CA VAL A 193 10.64 -0.67 23.29
C VAL A 193 10.18 -2.06 22.90
N LEU A 194 10.46 -2.48 21.65
CA LEU A 194 10.14 -3.82 21.17
C LEU A 194 10.83 -4.89 22.00
N GLU A 195 12.11 -4.69 22.33
CA GLU A 195 12.88 -5.60 23.18
C GLU A 195 12.26 -5.74 24.60
N ARG A 196 11.98 -4.61 25.25
CA ARG A 196 11.31 -4.63 26.56
C ARG A 196 9.94 -5.31 26.57
N ARG A 197 9.24 -5.26 25.44
CA ARG A 197 7.91 -5.90 25.27
C ARG A 197 7.98 -7.33 24.75
N GLY A 198 9.16 -7.86 24.46
CA GLY A 198 9.32 -9.18 23.84
C GLY A 198 8.80 -9.28 22.40
N LEU A 199 8.74 -8.14 21.69
CA LEU A 199 8.18 -8.02 20.34
C LEU A 199 9.25 -7.95 19.22
N THR A 200 10.52 -8.15 19.53
CA THR A 200 11.61 -8.05 18.54
C THR A 200 11.40 -8.99 17.35
N GLY A 201 10.96 -10.23 17.59
CA GLY A 201 10.62 -11.20 16.54
C GLY A 201 9.29 -10.95 15.83
N ARG A 202 8.55 -9.92 16.22
CA ARG A 202 7.27 -9.53 15.62
C ARG A 202 7.30 -8.10 15.06
N LYS A 203 8.50 -7.60 14.76
CA LYS A 203 8.64 -6.28 14.11
C LYS A 203 8.04 -6.32 12.70
N GLY A 204 7.17 -5.36 12.40
CA GLY A 204 6.34 -5.33 11.18
C GLY A 204 4.92 -5.87 11.39
N PHE A 205 4.66 -6.62 12.47
CA PHE A 205 3.30 -7.02 12.86
C PHE A 205 2.52 -5.84 13.42
N PRO A 206 1.17 -5.87 13.41
CA PRO A 206 0.34 -4.75 13.87
C PRO A 206 0.65 -4.26 15.28
N GLU A 207 1.02 -5.15 16.21
CA GLU A 207 1.35 -4.84 17.59
C GLU A 207 2.72 -4.17 17.79
N SER A 208 3.56 -4.17 16.75
CA SER A 208 4.87 -3.50 16.76
C SER A 208 4.79 -2.02 16.40
N TYR A 209 3.61 -1.51 16.07
CA TYR A 209 3.38 -0.12 15.71
C TYR A 209 2.73 0.67 16.84
N ASP A 210 3.05 1.95 16.92
CA ASP A 210 2.25 2.94 17.65
C ASP A 210 1.01 3.29 16.79
N ARG A 211 0.01 2.41 16.87
CA ARG A 211 -1.23 2.53 16.10
C ARG A 211 -2.02 3.79 16.46
N ARG A 212 -1.88 4.24 17.71
CA ARG A 212 -2.55 5.45 18.16
C ARG A 212 -1.94 6.68 17.51
N ALA A 213 -0.61 6.82 17.56
CA ALA A 213 0.08 7.93 16.93
C ALA A 213 -0.17 7.98 15.41
N LEU A 214 -0.19 6.80 14.73
CA LEU A 214 -0.52 6.72 13.31
C LEU A 214 -1.96 7.17 13.04
N LEU A 215 -2.93 6.75 13.85
CA LEU A 215 -4.32 7.16 13.71
C LEU A 215 -4.49 8.67 13.93
N GLU A 216 -3.87 9.22 14.99
CA GLU A 216 -3.87 10.65 15.29
C GLU A 216 -3.26 11.47 14.14
N PHE A 217 -2.14 11.00 13.56
CA PHE A 217 -1.52 11.61 12.39
C PHE A 217 -2.47 11.68 11.19
N VAL A 218 -3.05 10.54 10.80
CA VAL A 218 -3.94 10.48 9.64
C VAL A 218 -5.21 11.29 9.86
N ALA A 219 -5.79 11.25 11.06
CA ALA A 219 -6.96 12.04 11.43
C ALA A 219 -6.66 13.56 11.38
N ALA A 220 -5.50 13.99 11.87
CA ALA A 220 -5.08 15.39 11.79
C ALA A 220 -4.90 15.87 10.35
N VAL A 221 -4.25 15.07 9.49
CA VAL A 221 -4.14 15.37 8.05
C VAL A 221 -5.54 15.47 7.43
N LYS A 222 -6.39 14.49 7.67
CA LYS A 222 -7.75 14.41 7.11
C LYS A 222 -8.66 15.56 7.59
N SER A 223 -8.39 16.08 8.78
CA SER A 223 -9.09 17.27 9.32
C SER A 223 -8.58 18.58 8.71
N GLY A 224 -7.62 18.57 7.79
CA GLY A 224 -7.07 19.77 7.17
C GLY A 224 -6.13 20.58 8.07
N ALA A 225 -5.52 19.93 9.08
CA ALA A 225 -4.53 20.60 9.92
C ALA A 225 -3.42 21.23 9.05
N PRO A 226 -2.99 22.46 9.32
CA PRO A 226 -2.06 23.18 8.43
C PRO A 226 -0.68 22.54 8.37
N ARG A 227 -0.27 21.86 9.43
CA ARG A 227 1.02 21.19 9.56
C ARG A 227 0.88 19.99 10.49
N VAL A 228 1.32 18.84 10.02
CA VAL A 228 1.36 17.58 10.78
C VAL A 228 2.74 16.95 10.61
N GLU A 229 3.24 16.28 11.63
CA GLU A 229 4.58 15.67 11.61
C GLU A 229 4.48 14.15 11.77
N ALA A 230 5.19 13.42 10.92
CA ALA A 230 5.36 11.99 11.00
C ALA A 230 6.78 11.62 11.45
N PRO A 231 6.97 10.61 12.29
CA PRO A 231 8.30 10.12 12.64
C PRO A 231 9.02 9.52 11.42
N VAL A 232 10.35 9.55 11.43
CA VAL A 232 11.20 9.02 10.36
C VAL A 232 11.79 7.68 10.76
N TYR A 233 11.74 6.70 9.87
CA TYR A 233 12.40 5.40 10.02
C TYR A 233 13.66 5.32 9.16
N SER A 234 14.71 4.70 9.70
CA SER A 234 15.94 4.44 8.98
C SER A 234 16.12 2.94 8.73
N HIS A 235 16.08 2.53 7.47
CA HIS A 235 16.40 1.15 7.09
C HIS A 235 17.87 0.78 7.35
N THR A 236 18.78 1.77 7.41
CA THR A 236 20.19 1.53 7.71
C THR A 236 20.37 1.15 9.18
N THR A 237 19.85 1.94 10.11
CA THR A 237 19.91 1.65 11.55
C THR A 237 18.83 0.68 11.99
N TYR A 238 17.89 0.35 11.10
CA TYR A 238 16.72 -0.51 11.36
C TYR A 238 15.90 -0.06 12.58
N ASP A 239 15.73 1.26 12.72
CA ASP A 239 15.00 1.85 13.84
C ASP A 239 14.38 3.20 13.47
N VAL A 240 13.45 3.68 14.29
CA VAL A 240 12.93 5.05 14.25
C VAL A 240 14.05 6.01 14.65
N VAL A 241 14.24 7.06 13.84
CA VAL A 241 15.29 8.06 14.09
C VAL A 241 14.82 9.05 15.16
N PRO A 242 15.48 9.10 16.34
CA PRO A 242 15.05 9.99 17.41
C PRO A 242 15.03 11.47 16.97
N GLY A 243 13.92 12.15 17.19
CA GLY A 243 13.77 13.56 16.88
C GLY A 243 13.58 13.93 15.40
N ALA A 244 13.85 13.01 14.46
CA ALA A 244 13.61 13.27 13.04
C ALA A 244 12.11 13.22 12.73
N ARG A 245 11.65 14.16 11.91
CA ARG A 245 10.25 14.27 11.49
C ARG A 245 10.16 14.59 10.00
N THR A 246 9.22 13.95 9.33
CA THR A 246 8.72 14.37 8.03
C THR A 246 7.55 15.31 8.25
N VAL A 247 7.59 16.47 7.61
CA VAL A 247 6.55 17.49 7.73
C VAL A 247 5.58 17.35 6.57
N VAL A 248 4.29 17.34 6.88
CA VAL A 248 3.17 17.33 5.93
C VAL A 248 2.42 18.66 6.08
N GLU A 249 2.37 19.46 5.01
CA GLU A 249 1.80 20.82 5.05
C GLU A 249 0.69 20.96 3.99
N ARG A 250 -0.57 20.87 4.44
CA ARG A 250 -1.77 21.03 3.60
C ARG A 250 -1.65 20.32 2.24
N PRO A 251 -1.41 19.02 2.22
CA PRO A 251 -1.32 18.28 0.96
C PRO A 251 -2.67 18.26 0.25
N ASP A 252 -2.64 18.22 -1.07
CA ASP A 252 -3.83 17.90 -1.87
C ASP A 252 -4.11 16.40 -1.83
N VAL A 253 -3.01 15.60 -1.79
CA VAL A 253 -3.04 14.15 -1.66
C VAL A 253 -1.98 13.71 -0.66
N LEU A 254 -2.37 12.84 0.27
CA LEU A 254 -1.45 12.07 1.10
C LEU A 254 -1.36 10.64 0.56
N VAL A 255 -0.20 10.20 0.13
CA VAL A 255 0.09 8.80 -0.15
C VAL A 255 0.65 8.16 1.13
N LEU A 256 -0.06 7.19 1.69
CA LEU A 256 0.31 6.48 2.90
C LEU A 256 0.72 5.03 2.54
N GLU A 257 2.00 4.69 2.70
CA GLU A 257 2.53 3.37 2.36
C GLU A 257 2.82 2.56 3.61
N GLY A 258 2.43 1.29 3.63
CA GLY A 258 2.80 0.40 4.72
C GLY A 258 2.16 -0.98 4.70
N LEU A 259 2.69 -1.88 5.54
CA LEU A 259 2.22 -3.26 5.65
C LEU A 259 0.80 -3.35 6.20
N ASN A 260 0.45 -2.49 7.14
CA ASN A 260 -0.73 -2.60 7.99
C ASN A 260 -1.77 -1.48 7.77
N VAL A 261 -1.67 -0.72 6.66
CA VAL A 261 -2.55 0.45 6.42
C VAL A 261 -4.02 0.06 6.23
N LEU A 262 -4.30 -1.16 5.78
CA LEU A 262 -5.65 -1.67 5.57
C LEU A 262 -6.18 -2.52 6.74
N GLN A 263 -5.47 -2.57 7.87
CA GLN A 263 -5.93 -3.31 9.04
C GLN A 263 -7.25 -2.74 9.56
N PRO A 264 -8.22 -3.61 9.89
CA PRO A 264 -9.45 -3.19 10.55
C PRO A 264 -9.17 -2.69 11.95
N ALA A 265 -10.13 -1.99 12.53
CA ALA A 265 -10.12 -1.68 13.94
C ALA A 265 -9.95 -2.97 14.78
N PRO A 266 -9.20 -2.93 15.89
CA PRO A 266 -9.13 -4.06 16.79
C PRO A 266 -10.54 -4.47 17.24
N ARG A 267 -10.83 -5.77 17.26
CA ARG A 267 -12.07 -6.25 17.85
C ARG A 267 -12.07 -5.84 19.32
N LEU A 268 -13.03 -4.99 19.69
CA LEU A 268 -13.21 -4.57 21.06
C LEU A 268 -13.58 -5.80 21.89
N ARG A 269 -12.75 -6.17 22.86
CA ARG A 269 -13.26 -6.96 23.98
C ARG A 269 -14.14 -5.99 24.79
N PRO A 270 -15.36 -6.37 25.18
CA PRO A 270 -16.14 -5.54 26.06
C PRO A 270 -15.29 -5.25 27.31
N SER A 271 -14.80 -4.02 27.45
CA SER A 271 -14.32 -3.55 28.73
C SER A 271 -15.53 -3.56 29.66
N GLY A 272 -15.36 -3.99 30.90
CA GLY A 272 -16.44 -4.06 31.90
C GLY A 272 -17.24 -2.75 31.94
N PRO A 273 -18.38 -2.71 32.65
CA PRO A 273 -19.42 -1.69 32.53
C PRO A 273 -19.00 -0.22 32.77
N TRP A 274 -17.74 0.05 33.09
CA TRP A 274 -17.28 1.38 33.50
C TRP A 274 -15.94 1.85 32.90
N GLY A 275 -15.39 1.15 31.90
CA GLY A 275 -14.18 1.59 31.21
C GLY A 275 -14.47 2.45 29.96
N PRO A 276 -13.59 3.43 29.61
CA PRO A 276 -13.73 4.15 28.33
C PRO A 276 -13.68 3.13 27.20
N ALA A 277 -14.65 3.19 26.28
CA ALA A 277 -14.64 2.36 25.09
C ALA A 277 -13.36 2.65 24.30
N PRO A 278 -12.51 1.64 23.98
CA PRO A 278 -11.38 1.85 23.11
C PRO A 278 -11.88 2.37 21.77
N SER A 279 -11.07 3.22 21.08
CA SER A 279 -11.42 3.73 19.77
C SER A 279 -11.72 2.56 18.82
N SER A 280 -12.91 2.58 18.22
CA SER A 280 -13.31 1.64 17.18
C SER A 280 -12.75 2.02 15.80
N LEU A 281 -12.05 3.16 15.70
CA LEU A 281 -11.52 3.67 14.44
C LEU A 281 -10.21 2.98 14.08
N ALA A 282 -10.05 2.72 12.78
CA ALA A 282 -8.82 2.28 12.15
C ALA A 282 -8.30 3.35 11.18
N VAL A 283 -7.03 3.25 10.82
CA VAL A 283 -6.44 4.09 9.77
C VAL A 283 -7.19 3.93 8.45
N SER A 284 -7.65 2.71 8.15
CA SER A 284 -8.43 2.40 6.95
C SER A 284 -9.74 3.19 6.84
N ASP A 285 -10.30 3.71 7.93
CA ASP A 285 -11.54 4.49 7.91
C ASP A 285 -11.32 5.92 7.37
N PHE A 286 -10.08 6.37 7.27
CA PHE A 286 -9.68 7.67 6.74
C PHE A 286 -9.13 7.62 5.31
N ILE A 287 -9.07 6.43 4.70
CA ILE A 287 -8.55 6.21 3.36
C ILE A 287 -9.66 6.42 2.33
N ASP A 288 -9.41 7.27 1.34
CA ASP A 288 -10.34 7.52 0.23
C ASP A 288 -10.17 6.51 -0.92
N PHE A 289 -8.94 6.04 -1.14
CA PHE A 289 -8.62 5.02 -2.14
C PHE A 289 -7.49 4.12 -1.66
N SER A 290 -7.63 2.83 -1.85
CA SER A 290 -6.63 1.86 -1.38
C SER A 290 -6.17 0.95 -2.51
N ILE A 291 -4.85 0.74 -2.55
CA ILE A 291 -4.15 -0.11 -3.51
C ILE A 291 -3.47 -1.23 -2.74
N TYR A 292 -3.71 -2.47 -3.14
CA TYR A 292 -2.96 -3.62 -2.65
C TYR A 292 -2.06 -4.14 -3.76
N VAL A 293 -0.75 -4.17 -3.52
CA VAL A 293 0.23 -4.78 -4.42
C VAL A 293 0.40 -6.22 -4.02
N ASP A 294 0.02 -7.12 -4.91
CA ASP A 294 -0.05 -8.56 -4.70
C ASP A 294 0.93 -9.32 -5.58
N ALA A 295 1.37 -10.49 -5.13
CA ALA A 295 2.10 -11.47 -5.89
C ALA A 295 2.05 -12.83 -5.19
N ARG A 296 2.46 -13.90 -5.87
CA ARG A 296 2.59 -15.22 -5.25
C ARG A 296 3.66 -15.20 -4.16
N SER A 297 3.39 -15.83 -3.02
CA SER A 297 4.31 -15.86 -1.88
C SER A 297 5.72 -16.38 -2.24
N GLN A 298 5.81 -17.34 -3.17
CA GLN A 298 7.08 -17.88 -3.66
C GLN A 298 7.89 -16.85 -4.45
N ASP A 299 7.23 -16.00 -5.24
CA ASP A 299 7.88 -14.94 -5.99
C ASP A 299 8.37 -13.83 -5.05
N ILE A 300 7.55 -13.47 -4.07
CA ILE A 300 7.93 -12.48 -3.03
C ILE A 300 9.13 -12.96 -2.22
N GLU A 301 9.17 -14.26 -1.84
CA GLU A 301 10.32 -14.87 -1.16
C GLU A 301 11.59 -14.74 -1.99
N ARG A 302 11.53 -15.11 -3.29
CA ARG A 302 12.66 -14.98 -4.20
C ARG A 302 13.17 -13.55 -4.27
N TRP A 303 12.30 -12.56 -4.48
CA TRP A 303 12.67 -11.14 -4.54
C TRP A 303 13.22 -10.62 -3.21
N TYR A 304 12.69 -11.13 -2.09
CA TYR A 304 13.20 -10.80 -0.77
C TYR A 304 14.65 -11.28 -0.59
N LEU A 305 14.95 -12.52 -0.98
CA LEU A 305 16.29 -13.09 -0.88
C LEU A 305 17.28 -12.40 -1.84
N GLU A 306 16.89 -12.13 -3.08
CA GLU A 306 17.70 -11.40 -4.05
C GLU A 306 18.02 -9.98 -3.56
N ARG A 307 17.02 -9.28 -3.04
CA ARG A 307 17.21 -7.96 -2.43
C ARG A 307 18.12 -8.02 -1.20
N PHE A 308 17.98 -9.04 -0.36
CA PHE A 308 18.81 -9.22 0.81
C PHE A 308 20.28 -9.40 0.43
N LEU A 309 20.58 -10.22 -0.58
CA LEU A 309 21.95 -10.39 -1.10
C LEU A 309 22.50 -9.09 -1.68
N THR A 310 21.69 -8.37 -2.45
CA THR A 310 22.12 -7.06 -2.98
C THR A 310 22.44 -6.08 -1.85
N LEU A 311 21.62 -6.04 -0.80
CA LEU A 311 21.87 -5.21 0.38
C LEU A 311 23.11 -5.67 1.15
N LYS A 312 23.34 -6.98 1.24
CA LYS A 312 24.52 -7.56 1.87
C LYS A 312 25.81 -7.03 1.26
N HIS A 313 25.86 -6.96 -0.07
CA HIS A 313 27.04 -6.48 -0.81
C HIS A 313 27.12 -4.95 -0.92
N THR A 314 26.09 -4.21 -0.50
CA THR A 314 26.02 -2.75 -0.60
C THR A 314 25.78 -2.08 0.76
N ALA A 315 24.53 -1.89 1.12
CA ALA A 315 24.14 -1.11 2.31
C ALA A 315 24.60 -1.75 3.64
N PHE A 316 24.68 -3.09 3.73
CA PHE A 316 25.11 -3.76 4.95
C PHE A 316 26.62 -3.61 5.21
N THR A 317 27.43 -3.25 4.21
CA THR A 317 28.85 -2.99 4.38
C THR A 317 29.13 -1.71 5.14
N ARG A 318 28.17 -0.81 5.24
CA ARG A 318 28.33 0.48 5.92
C ARG A 318 28.59 0.29 7.42
N PRO A 319 29.44 1.13 8.04
CA PRO A 319 29.77 1.02 9.46
C PRO A 319 28.55 1.18 10.41
N ASP A 320 27.60 2.00 9.99
CA ASP A 320 26.36 2.32 10.73
C ASP A 320 25.21 1.35 10.47
N SER A 321 25.41 0.31 9.63
CA SER A 321 24.38 -0.65 9.30
C SER A 321 24.09 -1.62 10.45
N TYR A 322 22.82 -1.70 10.86
CA TYR A 322 22.33 -2.71 11.80
C TYR A 322 22.62 -4.15 11.33
N PHE A 323 22.58 -4.37 10.03
CA PHE A 323 22.79 -5.67 9.40
C PHE A 323 24.25 -5.95 9.01
N ARG A 324 25.21 -5.14 9.45
CA ARG A 324 26.65 -5.27 9.11
C ARG A 324 27.21 -6.67 9.33
N ARG A 325 26.74 -7.40 10.33
CA ARG A 325 27.15 -8.77 10.59
C ARG A 325 26.95 -9.72 9.41
N PHE A 326 25.92 -9.47 8.58
CA PHE A 326 25.64 -10.29 7.39
C PHE A 326 26.62 -10.01 6.25
N ALA A 327 27.20 -8.83 6.17
CA ALA A 327 28.20 -8.50 5.16
C ALA A 327 29.51 -9.32 5.31
N GLN A 328 29.74 -9.93 6.48
CA GLN A 328 30.98 -10.62 6.84
C GLN A 328 30.89 -12.14 6.73
N ILE A 329 29.73 -12.72 6.43
CA ILE A 329 29.51 -14.16 6.31
C ILE A 329 29.34 -14.58 4.84
N PRO A 330 29.59 -15.85 4.48
CA PRO A 330 29.35 -16.38 3.14
C PRO A 330 27.90 -16.15 2.67
N ASP A 331 27.70 -16.12 1.35
CA ASP A 331 26.37 -15.82 0.76
C ASP A 331 25.33 -16.90 1.07
N ASP A 332 25.73 -18.16 1.04
CA ASP A 332 24.89 -19.30 1.39
C ASP A 332 24.36 -19.22 2.83
N ILE A 333 25.25 -18.92 3.78
CA ILE A 333 24.87 -18.72 5.19
C ILE A 333 23.94 -17.50 5.34
N ALA A 334 24.22 -16.43 4.60
CA ALA A 334 23.40 -15.22 4.62
C ALA A 334 22.00 -15.47 4.04
N VAL A 335 21.89 -16.24 2.96
CA VAL A 335 20.61 -16.66 2.34
C VAL A 335 19.81 -17.52 3.29
N ASP A 336 20.42 -18.51 3.95
CA ASP A 336 19.71 -19.37 4.90
C ASP A 336 19.20 -18.57 6.10
N ALA A 337 19.99 -17.63 6.60
CA ALA A 337 19.53 -16.72 7.66
C ALA A 337 18.38 -15.82 7.19
N ALA A 338 18.46 -15.28 5.96
CA ALA A 338 17.39 -14.47 5.38
C ALA A 338 16.11 -15.27 5.16
N ARG A 339 16.22 -16.53 4.71
CA ARG A 339 15.08 -17.43 4.56
C ARG A 339 14.43 -17.73 5.91
N GLY A 340 15.20 -17.96 6.96
CA GLY A 340 14.67 -18.15 8.31
C GLY A 340 13.91 -16.91 8.81
N ILE A 341 14.37 -15.70 8.50
CA ILE A 341 13.64 -14.44 8.80
C ILE A 341 12.38 -14.34 7.94
N TRP A 342 12.45 -14.71 6.66
CA TRP A 342 11.28 -14.73 5.78
C TRP A 342 10.18 -15.62 6.35
N GLU A 343 10.49 -16.86 6.65
CA GLU A 343 9.51 -17.84 7.13
C GLU A 343 8.92 -17.47 8.49
N SER A 344 9.78 -17.09 9.44
CA SER A 344 9.35 -16.85 10.83
C SER A 344 8.71 -15.49 11.07
N VAL A 345 9.01 -14.48 10.24
CA VAL A 345 8.53 -13.11 10.44
C VAL A 345 7.69 -12.64 9.25
N ASN A 346 8.28 -12.57 8.06
CA ASN A 346 7.61 -11.91 6.92
C ASN A 346 6.44 -12.72 6.38
N LEU A 347 6.63 -14.03 6.16
CA LEU A 347 5.58 -14.93 5.66
C LEU A 347 4.49 -15.13 6.72
N ALA A 348 4.86 -15.24 7.99
CA ALA A 348 3.90 -15.33 9.08
C ALA A 348 3.03 -14.05 9.13
N ASN A 349 3.64 -12.86 9.09
CA ASN A 349 2.91 -11.60 9.05
C ASN A 349 2.06 -11.44 7.78
N LEU A 350 2.58 -11.87 6.62
CA LEU A 350 1.83 -11.87 5.38
C LEU A 350 0.53 -12.68 5.54
N ARG A 351 0.62 -13.91 6.03
CA ARG A 351 -0.53 -14.81 6.19
C ARG A 351 -1.51 -14.35 7.26
N GLU A 352 -0.99 -13.94 8.41
CA GLU A 352 -1.82 -13.59 9.58
C GLU A 352 -2.49 -12.22 9.43
N ASN A 353 -1.80 -11.24 8.83
CA ASN A 353 -2.20 -9.84 8.94
C ASN A 353 -2.36 -9.13 7.59
N ILE A 354 -1.47 -9.37 6.60
CA ILE A 354 -1.44 -8.56 5.38
C ILE A 354 -2.38 -9.14 4.32
N ALA A 355 -2.24 -10.42 3.96
CA ALA A 355 -3.06 -11.05 2.94
C ALA A 355 -4.57 -10.97 3.23
N PRO A 356 -5.06 -11.14 4.49
CA PRO A 356 -6.48 -10.98 4.79
C PRO A 356 -7.04 -9.57 4.53
N THR A 357 -6.18 -8.57 4.34
CA THR A 357 -6.63 -7.21 4.01
C THR A 357 -6.75 -6.93 2.52
N ARG A 358 -6.34 -7.86 1.67
CA ARG A 358 -6.39 -7.75 0.20
C ARG A 358 -7.79 -7.39 -0.31
N GLU A 359 -8.81 -8.08 0.17
CA GLU A 359 -10.20 -7.86 -0.22
C GLU A 359 -10.81 -6.54 0.30
N ARG A 360 -10.08 -5.81 1.12
CA ARG A 360 -10.46 -4.46 1.58
C ARG A 360 -9.92 -3.35 0.67
N ALA A 361 -9.07 -3.70 -0.28
CA ALA A 361 -8.51 -2.74 -1.21
C ALA A 361 -9.51 -2.32 -2.28
N THR A 362 -9.49 -1.05 -2.68
CA THR A 362 -10.28 -0.55 -3.81
C THR A 362 -9.73 -1.10 -5.13
N LEU A 363 -8.41 -1.29 -5.21
CA LEU A 363 -7.70 -1.78 -6.39
C LEU A 363 -6.59 -2.75 -5.98
N VAL A 364 -6.46 -3.84 -6.72
CA VAL A 364 -5.39 -4.82 -6.55
C VAL A 364 -4.52 -4.84 -7.80
N LEU A 365 -3.22 -4.63 -7.62
CA LEU A 365 -2.20 -4.78 -8.64
C LEU A 365 -1.50 -6.12 -8.45
N VAL A 366 -1.59 -7.02 -9.43
CA VAL A 366 -1.03 -8.37 -9.32
C VAL A 366 0.25 -8.47 -10.16
N LYS A 367 1.37 -8.72 -9.49
CA LYS A 367 2.66 -8.94 -10.15
C LYS A 367 2.82 -10.40 -10.57
N ASP A 368 3.45 -10.57 -11.73
CA ASP A 368 3.87 -11.88 -12.23
C ASP A 368 5.21 -12.33 -11.62
N SER A 369 5.68 -13.52 -12.03
CA SER A 369 6.95 -14.06 -11.56
C SER A 369 8.18 -13.24 -11.98
N THR A 370 8.07 -12.34 -12.95
CA THR A 370 9.16 -11.44 -13.38
C THR A 370 9.17 -10.10 -12.65
N HIS A 371 8.30 -9.93 -11.66
CA HIS A 371 8.13 -8.72 -10.85
C HIS A 371 7.43 -7.57 -11.60
N HIS A 372 6.82 -7.83 -12.77
CA HIS A 372 5.99 -6.91 -13.55
C HIS A 372 4.49 -7.15 -13.29
N MET A 373 3.65 -6.14 -13.62
CA MET A 373 2.18 -6.20 -13.53
C MET A 373 1.55 -6.48 -14.89
#